data_839e2bc7b72402da55a917a640b1b9af
#
_entry.id   839e2bc7b72402da55a917a640b1b9af
#
_cell.length_a   1.000
_cell.length_b   1.000
_cell.length_c   1.000
_cell.angle_alpha   90.00
_cell.angle_beta   90.00
_cell.angle_gamma   90.00
#
_symmetry.space_group_name_H-M   'P 1'
#
loop_
_entity.id
_entity.type
_entity.pdbx_description
1 polymer ?
#
loop_
_entity_poly.entity_id
_entity_poly.type
_entity_poly.pdbx_seq_one_letter_code
_entity_poly.pdbx_strand_id
1 'polypeptide(L)'
;MLIYYIISLIIVGIDQLTKYLTVQNIPLHETLEVIPSVLSFTYHQNTGAAWSILEGQMIFFYIVTLIVVGVIIYYMHTQGKNDKFFAFSLSLILGGAIGNFIDRLFLQYVVDMIRVEFIDFPIFNVADMSLTVGVALMLIYLFFDEWKEYRQKKVGTK
;
A
#
# COMPACT_ATOMS: atom_id res chain seq x y z
N MET A 1 -16.17 12.40 3.28
CA MET A 1 -14.76 12.10 3.67
C MET A 1 -14.65 10.97 4.68
N LEU A 2 -15.50 10.89 5.71
CA LEU A 2 -15.43 9.85 6.77
C LEU A 2 -15.33 8.41 6.23
N ILE A 3 -16.09 8.07 5.19
CA ILE A 3 -16.09 6.72 4.61
C ILE A 3 -14.69 6.30 4.11
N TYR A 4 -13.90 7.21 3.55
CA TYR A 4 -12.56 6.91 3.04
C TYR A 4 -11.56 6.65 4.17
N TYR A 5 -11.68 7.35 5.30
CA TYR A 5 -10.90 7.04 6.50
C TYR A 5 -11.30 5.70 7.11
N ILE A 6 -12.60 5.35 7.07
CA ILE A 6 -13.06 4.03 7.50
C ILE A 6 -12.46 2.94 6.61
N ILE A 7 -12.41 3.14 5.29
CA ILE A 7 -11.75 2.21 4.36
C ILE A 7 -10.27 2.04 4.72
N SER A 8 -9.53 3.13 4.95
CA SER A 8 -8.14 3.07 5.38
C SER A 8 -7.97 2.28 6.69
N LEU A 9 -8.84 2.52 7.68
CA LEU A 9 -8.82 1.79 8.95
C LEU A 9 -9.12 0.29 8.79
N ILE A 10 -10.03 -0.07 7.90
CA ILE A 10 -10.33 -1.48 7.59
C ILE A 10 -9.10 -2.15 6.97
N ILE A 11 -8.42 -1.47 6.03
CA ILE A 11 -7.19 -1.99 5.42
C ILE A 11 -6.12 -2.21 6.48
N VAL A 12 -5.88 -1.22 7.34
CA VAL A 12 -4.93 -1.36 8.46
C VAL A 12 -5.31 -2.54 9.36
N GLY A 13 -6.60 -2.68 9.69
CA GLY A 13 -7.08 -3.79 10.51
C GLY A 13 -6.84 -5.16 9.88
N ILE A 14 -7.14 -5.31 8.58
CA ILE A 14 -6.89 -6.57 7.84
C ILE A 14 -5.39 -6.84 7.74
N ASP A 15 -4.59 -5.83 7.41
CA ASP A 15 -3.13 -5.95 7.31
C ASP A 15 -2.52 -6.41 8.63
N GLN A 16 -2.82 -5.73 9.73
CA GLN A 16 -2.28 -6.07 11.04
C GLN A 16 -2.79 -7.44 11.55
N LEU A 17 -4.03 -7.80 11.25
CA LEU A 17 -4.57 -9.12 11.59
C LEU A 17 -3.84 -10.23 10.83
N THR A 18 -3.63 -10.07 9.52
CA THR A 18 -2.94 -11.08 8.71
C THR A 18 -1.47 -11.22 9.13
N LYS A 19 -0.78 -10.13 9.44
CA LYS A 19 0.57 -10.11 9.99
C LYS A 19 0.65 -10.83 11.33
N TYR A 20 -0.27 -10.52 12.25
CA TYR A 20 -0.37 -11.20 13.53
C TYR A 20 -0.58 -12.71 13.37
N LEU A 21 -1.53 -13.13 12.53
CA LEU A 21 -1.79 -14.54 12.27
C LEU A 21 -0.57 -15.25 11.66
N THR A 22 0.17 -14.59 10.78
CA THR A 22 1.41 -15.12 10.20
C THR A 22 2.45 -15.39 11.27
N VAL A 23 2.72 -14.39 12.11
CA VAL A 23 3.72 -14.52 13.21
C VAL A 23 3.34 -15.61 14.22
N GLN A 24 2.04 -15.82 14.46
CA GLN A 24 1.58 -16.84 15.42
C GLN A 24 1.62 -18.27 14.87
N ASN A 25 1.50 -18.46 13.56
CA ASN A 25 1.28 -19.77 12.97
C ASN A 25 2.40 -20.26 12.06
N ILE A 26 3.30 -19.40 11.62
CA ILE A 26 4.39 -19.75 10.71
C ILE A 26 5.71 -19.37 11.39
N PRO A 27 6.62 -20.32 11.64
CA PRO A 27 7.96 -20.01 12.14
C PRO A 27 8.73 -19.12 11.17
N LEU A 28 9.65 -18.31 11.70
CA LEU A 28 10.45 -17.38 10.91
C LEU A 28 11.21 -18.11 9.80
N HIS A 29 11.10 -17.63 8.58
CA HIS A 29 11.66 -18.19 7.34
C HIS A 29 11.06 -19.53 6.89
N GLU A 30 10.06 -20.05 7.57
CA GLU A 30 9.34 -21.23 7.09
C GLU A 30 8.25 -20.82 6.08
N THR A 31 7.83 -21.77 5.27
CA THR A 31 6.86 -21.58 4.19
C THR A 31 5.75 -22.62 4.29
N LEU A 32 4.51 -22.16 4.25
CA LEU A 32 3.31 -22.99 4.15
C LEU A 32 2.76 -22.88 2.72
N GLU A 33 2.91 -23.95 1.96
CA GLU A 33 2.38 -24.01 0.60
C GLU A 33 0.85 -24.08 0.62
N VAL A 34 0.20 -23.15 -0.08
CA VAL A 34 -1.27 -23.05 -0.16
C VAL A 34 -1.75 -23.60 -1.51
N ILE A 35 -1.12 -23.16 -2.59
CA ILE A 35 -1.36 -23.67 -3.94
C ILE A 35 -0.01 -24.10 -4.51
N PRO A 36 0.21 -25.40 -4.75
CA PRO A 36 1.49 -25.93 -5.20
C PRO A 36 2.06 -25.14 -6.39
N SER A 37 3.31 -24.73 -6.27
CA SER A 37 4.05 -23.98 -7.28
C SER A 37 3.43 -22.64 -7.72
N VAL A 38 2.41 -22.12 -7.00
CA VAL A 38 1.73 -20.85 -7.32
C VAL A 38 1.79 -19.86 -6.18
N LEU A 39 1.35 -20.27 -4.98
CA LEU A 39 1.18 -19.39 -3.84
C LEU A 39 1.54 -20.07 -2.52
N SER A 40 2.35 -19.40 -1.74
CA SER A 40 2.69 -19.83 -0.38
C SER A 40 2.54 -18.68 0.61
N PHE A 41 2.30 -19.03 1.87
CA PHE A 41 2.50 -18.10 2.98
C PHE A 41 3.83 -18.39 3.66
N THR A 42 4.57 -17.34 3.99
CA THR A 42 5.84 -17.42 4.70
C THR A 42 5.90 -16.34 5.77
N TYR A 43 6.78 -16.46 6.75
CA TYR A 43 7.07 -15.37 7.65
C TYR A 43 8.44 -14.80 7.32
N HIS A 44 8.45 -13.58 6.77
CA HIS A 44 9.65 -12.83 6.43
C HIS A 44 9.68 -11.49 7.16
N GLN A 45 10.85 -11.10 7.69
CA GLN A 45 11.09 -9.81 8.35
C GLN A 45 11.84 -8.90 7.38
N ASN A 46 11.15 -7.90 6.84
CA ASN A 46 11.69 -6.95 5.87
C ASN A 46 12.14 -5.67 6.56
N THR A 47 13.45 -5.43 6.61
CA THR A 47 14.04 -4.21 7.19
C THR A 47 14.27 -3.08 6.17
N GLY A 48 13.86 -3.29 4.91
CA GLY A 48 14.01 -2.32 3.82
C GLY A 48 12.69 -1.99 3.11
N ALA A 49 12.80 -1.67 1.82
CA ALA A 49 11.71 -1.63 0.86
C ALA A 49 11.66 -2.93 0.04
N ALA A 50 10.94 -2.94 -1.12
CA ALA A 50 10.97 -4.06 -2.03
C ALA A 50 12.43 -4.41 -2.41
N TRP A 51 12.74 -5.70 -2.55
CA TRP A 51 14.11 -6.22 -2.79
C TRP A 51 15.14 -5.78 -1.75
N SER A 52 14.73 -5.53 -0.49
CA SER A 52 15.60 -5.07 0.62
C SER A 52 16.35 -3.76 0.32
N ILE A 53 15.84 -2.92 -0.59
CA ILE A 53 16.43 -1.60 -0.85
C ILE A 53 16.35 -0.74 0.42
N LEU A 54 17.43 -0.01 0.75
CA LEU A 54 17.56 0.82 1.96
C LEU A 54 17.41 0.04 3.27
N GLU A 55 17.89 -1.21 3.31
CA GLU A 55 17.85 -2.06 4.50
C GLU A 55 18.43 -1.34 5.73
N GLY A 56 17.72 -1.42 6.86
CA GLY A 56 18.10 -0.79 8.12
C GLY A 56 17.88 0.72 8.22
N GLN A 57 17.43 1.40 7.17
CA GLN A 57 17.22 2.87 7.16
C GLN A 57 15.85 3.26 7.74
N MET A 58 15.53 2.83 8.97
CA MET A 58 14.21 3.06 9.58
C MET A 58 13.82 4.52 9.68
N ILE A 59 14.76 5.41 10.03
CA ILE A 59 14.50 6.86 10.13
C ILE A 59 14.03 7.43 8.78
N PHE A 60 14.66 7.00 7.69
CA PHE A 60 14.23 7.39 6.35
C PHE A 60 12.78 6.98 6.09
N PHE A 61 12.39 5.73 6.39
CA PHE A 61 11.03 5.26 6.22
C PHE A 61 10.02 6.02 7.09
N TYR A 62 10.38 6.39 8.32
CA TYR A 62 9.52 7.21 9.17
C TYR A 62 9.25 8.57 8.55
N ILE A 63 10.30 9.29 8.14
CA ILE A 63 10.17 10.62 7.56
C ILE A 63 9.34 10.57 6.27
N VAL A 64 9.67 9.65 5.36
CA VAL A 64 8.95 9.51 4.08
C VAL A 64 7.48 9.17 4.31
N THR A 65 7.17 8.24 5.22
CA THR A 65 5.78 7.88 5.50
C THR A 65 4.99 9.05 6.08
N LEU A 66 5.56 9.81 7.01
CA LEU A 66 4.88 10.97 7.59
C LEU A 66 4.60 12.05 6.54
N ILE A 67 5.55 12.31 5.63
CA ILE A 67 5.36 13.24 4.51
C ILE A 67 4.24 12.74 3.59
N VAL A 68 4.30 11.47 3.18
CA VAL A 68 3.29 10.87 2.29
C VAL A 68 1.90 10.91 2.92
N VAL A 69 1.77 10.54 4.20
CA VAL A 69 0.49 10.62 4.93
C VAL A 69 -0.04 12.05 4.96
N GLY A 70 0.82 13.05 5.25
CA GLY A 70 0.44 14.46 5.24
C GLY A 70 -0.07 14.92 3.87
N VAL A 71 0.63 14.55 2.79
CA VAL A 71 0.24 14.83 1.41
C VAL A 71 -1.10 14.18 1.05
N ILE A 72 -1.29 12.91 1.42
CA ILE A 72 -2.54 12.18 1.17
C ILE A 72 -3.71 12.87 1.87
N ILE A 73 -3.56 13.21 3.15
CA ILE A 73 -4.61 13.89 3.92
C ILE A 73 -4.94 15.26 3.28
N TYR A 74 -3.94 16.01 2.86
CA TYR A 74 -4.14 17.28 2.15
C TYR A 74 -4.98 17.08 0.88
N TYR A 75 -4.62 16.14 0.02
CA TYR A 75 -5.35 15.87 -1.22
C TYR A 75 -6.74 15.25 -0.98
N MET A 76 -6.92 14.45 0.05
CA MET A 76 -8.26 13.97 0.44
C MET A 76 -9.19 15.14 0.80
N HIS A 77 -8.68 16.17 1.48
CA HIS A 77 -9.48 17.33 1.89
C HIS A 77 -9.63 18.41 0.82
N THR A 78 -8.82 18.40 -0.22
CA THR A 78 -8.91 19.33 -1.36
C THR A 78 -9.63 18.70 -2.55
N GLN A 79 -8.95 17.94 -3.37
CA GLN A 79 -9.50 17.30 -4.57
C GLN A 79 -10.45 16.13 -4.26
N GLY A 80 -10.12 15.32 -3.26
CA GLY A 80 -10.92 14.15 -2.88
C GLY A 80 -12.33 14.46 -2.39
N LYS A 81 -12.60 15.68 -1.95
CA LYS A 81 -13.98 16.12 -1.64
C LYS A 81 -14.90 16.09 -2.87
N ASN A 82 -14.36 16.39 -4.03
CA ASN A 82 -15.09 16.55 -5.28
C ASN A 82 -15.03 15.31 -6.16
N ASP A 83 -14.06 14.41 -5.95
CA ASP A 83 -13.90 13.20 -6.73
C ASP A 83 -13.80 11.94 -5.86
N LYS A 84 -14.82 11.09 -5.99
CA LYS A 84 -14.95 9.87 -5.19
C LYS A 84 -13.91 8.81 -5.57
N PHE A 85 -13.55 8.74 -6.87
CA PHE A 85 -12.59 7.75 -7.33
C PHE A 85 -11.17 8.11 -6.85
N PHE A 86 -10.81 9.39 -6.94
CA PHE A 86 -9.55 9.89 -6.42
C PHE A 86 -9.46 9.71 -4.89
N ALA A 87 -10.52 10.06 -4.14
CA ALA A 87 -10.56 9.84 -2.69
C ALA A 87 -10.45 8.36 -2.31
N PHE A 88 -11.06 7.46 -3.09
CA PHE A 88 -10.94 6.02 -2.87
C PHE A 88 -9.51 5.54 -3.09
N SER A 89 -8.84 5.93 -4.18
CA SER A 89 -7.44 5.57 -4.42
C SER A 89 -6.52 6.06 -3.30
N LEU A 90 -6.71 7.30 -2.83
CA LEU A 90 -5.96 7.84 -1.69
C LEU A 90 -6.22 7.07 -0.39
N SER A 91 -7.45 6.57 -0.18
CA SER A 91 -7.76 5.78 1.02
C SER A 91 -7.03 4.44 1.06
N LEU A 92 -6.83 3.80 -0.09
CA LEU A 92 -6.03 2.58 -0.21
C LEU A 92 -4.56 2.85 0.10
N ILE A 93 -4.00 3.93 -0.48
CA ILE A 93 -2.61 4.32 -0.25
C ILE A 93 -2.40 4.67 1.24
N LEU A 94 -3.33 5.40 1.84
CA LEU A 94 -3.27 5.78 3.26
C LEU A 94 -3.26 4.55 4.16
N GLY A 95 -4.17 3.61 3.92
CA GLY A 95 -4.27 2.38 4.70
C GLY A 95 -3.00 1.53 4.63
N GLY A 96 -2.46 1.33 3.43
CA GLY A 96 -1.22 0.58 3.23
C GLY A 96 0.01 1.29 3.83
N ALA A 97 0.12 2.61 3.66
CA ALA A 97 1.21 3.39 4.26
C ALA A 97 1.21 3.29 5.79
N ILE A 98 0.04 3.41 6.42
CA ILE A 98 -0.11 3.30 7.88
C ILE A 98 0.16 1.86 8.34
N GLY A 99 -0.33 0.82 7.62
CA GLY A 99 -0.09 -0.57 7.97
C GLY A 99 1.40 -0.91 8.08
N ASN A 100 2.19 -0.58 7.07
CA ASN A 100 3.64 -0.78 7.09
C ASN A 100 4.38 0.17 8.04
N PHE A 101 3.82 1.34 8.34
CA PHE A 101 4.39 2.26 9.31
C PHE A 101 4.27 1.74 10.75
N ILE A 102 3.13 1.13 11.10
CA ILE A 102 2.91 0.51 12.41
C ILE A 102 3.98 -0.54 12.69
N ASP A 103 4.22 -1.45 11.75
CA ASP A 103 5.24 -2.49 11.90
C ASP A 103 6.63 -1.88 12.13
N ARG A 104 7.03 -0.92 11.27
CA ARG A 104 8.34 -0.28 11.40
C ARG A 104 8.51 0.45 12.72
N LEU A 105 7.44 1.09 13.22
CA LEU A 105 7.48 1.83 14.48
C LEU A 105 7.65 0.91 15.70
N PHE A 106 6.96 -0.22 15.73
CA PHE A 106 6.93 -1.11 16.89
C PHE A 106 7.90 -2.28 16.79
N LEU A 107 8.15 -2.80 15.58
CA LEU A 107 8.96 -3.99 15.36
C LEU A 107 10.35 -3.70 14.76
N GLN A 108 10.55 -2.52 14.13
CA GLN A 108 11.74 -2.16 13.35
C GLN A 108 11.94 -3.00 12.07
N TYR A 109 10.92 -3.69 11.62
CA TYR A 109 10.80 -4.40 10.35
C TYR A 109 9.34 -4.47 9.93
N VAL A 110 9.08 -4.86 8.70
CA VAL A 110 7.74 -5.15 8.20
C VAL A 110 7.57 -6.66 8.12
N VAL A 111 6.40 -7.17 8.54
CA VAL A 111 6.04 -8.58 8.37
C VAL A 111 5.50 -8.77 6.95
N ASP A 112 6.24 -9.53 6.13
CA ASP A 112 5.82 -9.94 4.79
C ASP A 112 5.45 -11.42 4.80
N MET A 113 4.39 -11.80 4.06
CA MET A 113 3.88 -13.15 4.14
C MET A 113 3.46 -13.79 2.82
N ILE A 114 3.12 -13.03 1.80
CA ILE A 114 2.58 -13.56 0.54
C ILE A 114 3.73 -13.78 -0.42
N ARG A 115 3.95 -15.03 -0.82
CA ARG A 115 5.00 -15.44 -1.76
C ARG A 115 4.38 -16.06 -3.01
N VAL A 116 4.72 -15.50 -4.16
CA VAL A 116 4.37 -16.03 -5.47
C VAL A 116 5.50 -16.95 -5.93
N GLU A 117 5.20 -18.23 -6.24
CA GLU A 117 6.24 -19.24 -6.47
C GLU A 117 6.67 -19.37 -7.94
N PHE A 118 5.84 -18.94 -8.89
CA PHE A 118 6.10 -19.11 -10.32
C PHE A 118 6.91 -17.97 -10.97
N ILE A 119 7.19 -16.91 -10.22
CA ILE A 119 8.02 -15.77 -10.64
C ILE A 119 8.92 -15.33 -9.48
N ASP A 120 10.07 -14.76 -9.80
CA ASP A 120 10.94 -14.12 -8.80
C ASP A 120 10.36 -12.75 -8.43
N PHE A 121 9.46 -12.74 -7.46
CA PHE A 121 8.79 -11.55 -6.96
C PHE A 121 9.03 -11.42 -5.44
N PRO A 122 9.27 -10.20 -4.93
CA PRO A 122 9.45 -10.01 -3.50
C PRO A 122 8.25 -10.53 -2.70
N ILE A 123 8.51 -11.06 -1.52
CA ILE A 123 7.45 -11.39 -0.56
C ILE A 123 6.80 -10.07 -0.14
N PHE A 124 5.48 -10.05 -0.02
CA PHE A 124 4.70 -8.85 0.27
C PHE A 124 3.57 -9.13 1.25
N ASN A 125 2.84 -8.08 1.62
CA ASN A 125 1.75 -8.12 2.57
C ASN A 125 0.49 -7.39 2.06
N VAL A 126 -0.56 -7.32 2.88
CA VAL A 126 -1.83 -6.66 2.53
C VAL A 126 -1.66 -5.15 2.36
N ALA A 127 -0.80 -4.51 3.16
CA ALA A 127 -0.49 -3.09 3.02
C ALA A 127 0.15 -2.78 1.65
N ASP A 128 1.09 -3.62 1.19
CA ASP A 128 1.74 -3.47 -0.12
C ASP A 128 0.76 -3.64 -1.28
N MET A 129 -0.14 -4.62 -1.17
CA MET A 129 -1.23 -4.79 -2.14
C MET A 129 -2.10 -3.53 -2.22
N SER A 130 -2.47 -2.99 -1.06
CA SER A 130 -3.31 -1.79 -0.98
C SER A 130 -2.59 -0.57 -1.56
N LEU A 131 -1.30 -0.38 -1.27
CA LEU A 131 -0.47 0.66 -1.86
C LEU A 131 -0.42 0.53 -3.38
N THR A 132 -0.12 -0.65 -3.88
CA THR A 132 0.03 -0.92 -5.32
C THR A 132 -1.28 -0.65 -6.07
N VAL A 133 -2.40 -1.18 -5.58
CA VAL A 133 -3.72 -0.94 -6.18
C VAL A 133 -4.11 0.52 -6.09
N GLY A 134 -3.89 1.17 -4.93
CA GLY A 134 -4.20 2.57 -4.73
C GLY A 134 -3.42 3.49 -5.68
N VAL A 135 -2.11 3.25 -5.84
CA VAL A 135 -1.26 4.00 -6.78
C VAL A 135 -1.71 3.75 -8.23
N ALA A 136 -1.99 2.50 -8.61
CA ALA A 136 -2.48 2.20 -9.95
C ALA A 136 -3.79 2.93 -10.27
N LEU A 137 -4.76 2.93 -9.35
CA LEU A 137 -6.02 3.65 -9.52
C LEU A 137 -5.80 5.18 -9.58
N MET A 138 -4.91 5.72 -8.76
CA MET A 138 -4.56 7.14 -8.80
C MET A 138 -3.95 7.53 -10.16
N LEU A 139 -3.03 6.74 -10.71
CA LEU A 139 -2.44 6.99 -12.03
C LEU A 139 -3.47 6.92 -13.15
N ILE A 140 -4.39 5.96 -13.09
CA ILE A 140 -5.53 5.85 -14.02
C ILE A 140 -6.39 7.12 -13.95
N TYR A 141 -6.69 7.60 -12.74
CA TYR A 141 -7.45 8.84 -12.54
C TYR A 141 -6.75 10.03 -13.20
N LEU A 142 -5.48 10.25 -12.90
CA LEU A 142 -4.70 11.38 -13.43
C LEU A 142 -4.63 11.35 -14.95
N PHE A 143 -4.43 10.18 -15.54
CA PHE A 143 -4.41 10.02 -17.00
C PHE A 143 -5.74 10.44 -17.66
N PHE A 144 -6.87 10.02 -17.09
CA PHE A 144 -8.17 10.37 -17.63
C PHE A 144 -8.54 11.85 -17.39
N ASP A 145 -8.09 12.43 -16.30
CA ASP A 145 -8.33 13.84 -15.99
C ASP A 145 -7.56 14.75 -16.95
N GLU A 146 -6.28 14.50 -17.16
CA GLU A 146 -5.47 15.22 -18.16
C GLU A 146 -6.03 15.06 -19.59
N TRP A 147 -6.48 13.86 -19.94
CA TRP A 147 -7.05 13.62 -21.25
C TRP A 147 -8.36 14.37 -21.50
N LYS A 148 -9.21 14.50 -20.47
CA LYS A 148 -10.43 15.33 -20.54
C LYS A 148 -10.08 16.81 -20.74
N GLU A 149 -9.14 17.34 -19.99
CA GLU A 149 -8.69 18.74 -20.15
C GLU A 149 -8.13 19.00 -21.55
N TYR A 150 -7.29 18.11 -22.05
CA TYR A 150 -6.72 18.21 -23.39
C TYR A 150 -7.82 18.24 -24.48
N ARG A 151 -8.84 17.41 -24.38
CA ARG A 151 -9.98 17.39 -25.28
C ARG A 151 -10.77 18.70 -25.22
N GLN A 152 -11.04 19.23 -24.05
CA GLN A 152 -11.79 20.48 -23.87
C GLN A 152 -11.05 21.67 -24.50
N LYS A 153 -9.74 21.77 -24.29
CA LYS A 153 -8.89 22.81 -24.92
C LYS A 153 -8.95 22.72 -26.46
N LYS A 154 -8.95 21.53 -27.04
CA LYS A 154 -8.98 21.33 -28.50
C LYS A 154 -10.34 21.65 -29.14
N VAL A 155 -11.43 21.49 -28.42
CA VAL A 155 -12.79 21.80 -28.88
C VAL A 155 -13.10 23.29 -28.74
N GLY A 156 -12.61 23.97 -27.69
CA GLY A 156 -12.83 25.38 -27.45
C GLY A 156 -12.00 26.33 -28.35
N THR A 157 -11.07 25.81 -29.13
CA THR A 157 -10.25 26.56 -30.11
C THR A 157 -10.78 26.49 -31.54
N LYS A 158 -11.97 25.96 -31.75
CA LYS A 158 -12.74 26.01 -33.02
C LYS A 158 -13.95 26.91 -32.87
#